data_f01a93905b0b8e53d6e597efdee2fb36
#
_entry.id   f01a93905b0b8e53d6e597efdee2fb36
#
_cell.length_a   1.000
_cell.length_b   1.000
_cell.length_c   1.000
_cell.angle_alpha   90.00
_cell.angle_beta   90.00
_cell.angle_gamma   90.00
#
_symmetry.space_group_name_H-M   'P 1'
#
loop_
_entity.id
_entity.type
_entity.pdbx_description
1 polymer ?
#
loop_
_entity_poly.entity_id
_entity_poly.type
_entity_poly.pdbx_seq_one_letter_code
_entity_poly.pdbx_strand_id
1 'polypeptide(L)'
;MNREFTAEQWTNIIDRKVWYECVKEAQDMVNDDITVDIQGYDIDGDVVKAARENAKRAGVDHLIHFQQRAVKDLRHPKPYGFIITNPPYGERLEEKENLTQLYREIGESYERLDKWSMYLITSYEKAENDIGRKADKNRKIYNGMLKTYYYQFLGPRPPCLLYTSDA
;
A
#
# COMPACT_ATOMS: atom_id res chain seq x y z
N MET A 1 12.47 12.82 10.57
CA MET A 1 13.03 11.63 9.88
C MET A 1 13.63 10.68 10.92
N ASN A 2 13.53 9.38 10.70
CA ASN A 2 13.93 8.37 11.68
C ASN A 2 15.43 7.98 11.61
N ARG A 3 16.14 8.44 10.58
CA ARG A 3 17.58 8.24 10.33
C ARG A 3 18.10 9.31 9.38
N GLU A 4 19.41 9.53 9.40
CA GLU A 4 20.10 10.32 8.41
C GLU A 4 20.16 9.60 7.06
N PHE A 5 20.12 10.34 5.97
CA PHE A 5 20.30 9.78 4.63
C PHE A 5 21.79 9.68 4.30
N THR A 6 22.21 8.54 3.76
CA THR A 6 23.61 8.36 3.32
C THR A 6 24.04 9.40 2.29
N ALA A 7 23.12 9.83 1.42
CA ALA A 7 23.37 10.87 0.42
C ALA A 7 23.70 12.25 1.03
N GLU A 8 23.26 12.52 2.25
CA GLU A 8 23.58 13.75 2.97
C GLU A 8 25.08 13.88 3.29
N GLN A 9 25.78 12.74 3.32
CA GLN A 9 27.22 12.68 3.57
C GLN A 9 28.05 12.86 2.29
N TRP A 10 27.42 12.88 1.10
CA TRP A 10 28.11 13.03 -0.19
C TRP A 10 28.43 14.50 -0.52
N THR A 11 29.03 15.20 0.43
CA THR A 11 29.29 16.65 0.32
C THR A 11 30.27 17.05 -0.76
N ASN A 12 31.01 16.09 -1.32
CA ASN A 12 31.88 16.27 -2.48
C ASN A 12 31.14 16.22 -3.82
N ILE A 13 29.88 15.75 -3.84
CA ILE A 13 29.03 15.61 -5.03
C ILE A 13 27.85 16.58 -4.95
N ILE A 14 27.24 16.71 -3.76
CA ILE A 14 26.06 17.53 -3.51
C ILE A 14 26.37 18.49 -2.37
N ASP A 15 26.26 19.79 -2.62
CA ASP A 15 26.40 20.80 -1.57
C ASP A 15 25.31 20.60 -0.51
N ARG A 16 25.69 20.67 0.75
CA ARG A 16 24.74 20.60 1.88
C ARG A 16 23.61 21.62 1.78
N LYS A 17 23.87 22.77 1.21
CA LYS A 17 22.86 23.80 0.99
C LYS A 17 21.72 23.28 0.12
N VAL A 18 22.02 22.59 -0.97
CA VAL A 18 21.00 21.98 -1.86
C VAL A 18 20.18 20.96 -1.12
N TRP A 19 20.83 20.14 -0.27
CA TRP A 19 20.10 19.18 0.57
C TRP A 19 19.11 19.85 1.51
N TYR A 20 19.51 20.88 2.23
CA TYR A 20 18.64 21.61 3.14
C TYR A 20 17.52 22.36 2.42
N GLU A 21 17.79 22.93 1.26
CA GLU A 21 16.77 23.58 0.43
C GLU A 21 15.69 22.57 -0.02
N CYS A 22 16.07 21.38 -0.48
CA CYS A 22 15.14 20.31 -0.85
C CYS A 22 14.32 19.81 0.36
N VAL A 23 14.95 19.65 1.52
CA VAL A 23 14.23 19.24 2.74
C VAL A 23 13.24 20.30 3.16
N LYS A 24 13.62 21.57 3.10
CA LYS A 24 12.74 22.69 3.41
C LYS A 24 11.55 22.76 2.43
N GLU A 25 11.83 22.67 1.13
CA GLU A 25 10.77 22.63 0.10
C GLU A 25 9.77 21.49 0.36
N ALA A 26 10.27 20.29 0.68
CA ALA A 26 9.42 19.14 1.02
C ALA A 26 8.58 19.39 2.28
N GLN A 27 9.14 20.06 3.30
CA GLN A 27 8.41 20.43 4.51
C GLN A 27 7.33 21.49 4.23
N ASP A 28 7.65 22.49 3.41
CA ASP A 28 6.72 23.55 3.04
C ASP A 28 5.54 23.02 2.18
N MET A 29 5.71 21.84 1.54
CA MET A 29 4.65 21.16 0.78
C MET A 29 3.74 20.28 1.65
N VAL A 30 4.05 20.07 2.92
CA VAL A 30 3.19 19.30 3.83
C VAL A 30 1.87 20.04 4.02
N ASN A 31 0.79 19.34 3.74
CA ASN A 31 -0.57 19.85 3.94
C ASN A 31 -1.22 19.08 5.10
N ASP A 32 -1.29 19.70 6.26
CA ASP A 32 -1.88 19.12 7.47
C ASP A 32 -3.44 19.15 7.46
N ASP A 33 -4.04 19.93 6.55
CA ASP A 33 -5.49 20.07 6.44
C ASP A 33 -6.13 19.01 5.51
N ILE A 34 -5.34 18.04 5.06
CA ILE A 34 -5.81 16.98 4.16
C ILE A 34 -6.79 16.04 4.87
N THR A 35 -7.95 15.80 4.24
CA THR A 35 -8.87 14.76 4.67
C THR A 35 -8.67 13.51 3.82
N VAL A 36 -8.23 12.43 4.47
CA VAL A 36 -7.97 11.14 3.83
C VAL A 36 -8.68 10.01 4.59
N ASP A 37 -8.94 8.91 3.89
CA ASP A 37 -9.51 7.70 4.47
C ASP A 37 -8.51 6.56 4.24
N ILE A 38 -7.47 6.54 5.07
CA ILE A 38 -6.42 5.52 5.02
C ILE A 38 -6.68 4.50 6.10
N GLN A 39 -6.77 3.23 5.72
CA GLN A 39 -7.01 2.14 6.65
C GLN A 39 -5.91 1.08 6.52
N GLY A 40 -5.34 0.69 7.65
CA GLY A 40 -4.31 -0.35 7.74
C GLY A 40 -4.86 -1.57 8.48
N TYR A 41 -4.72 -2.75 7.88
CA TYR A 41 -5.19 -4.00 8.44
C TYR A 41 -4.08 -5.03 8.49
N ASP A 42 -4.02 -5.77 9.57
CA ASP A 42 -3.21 -6.98 9.71
C ASP A 42 -3.98 -7.99 10.56
N ILE A 43 -3.74 -9.27 10.35
CA ILE A 43 -4.31 -10.34 11.16
C ILE A 43 -3.63 -10.43 12.53
N ASP A 44 -2.38 -9.98 12.62
CA ASP A 44 -1.57 -9.99 13.84
C ASP A 44 -1.77 -8.68 14.62
N GLY A 45 -2.28 -8.81 15.85
CA GLY A 45 -2.50 -7.66 16.74
C GLY A 45 -1.22 -6.94 17.17
N ASP A 46 -0.10 -7.65 17.29
CA ASP A 46 1.19 -7.06 17.65
C ASP A 46 1.76 -6.22 16.49
N VAL A 47 1.58 -6.70 15.26
CA VAL A 47 1.92 -5.93 14.05
C VAL A 47 1.08 -4.65 13.97
N VAL A 48 -0.23 -4.75 14.24
CA VAL A 48 -1.13 -3.57 14.28
C VAL A 48 -0.71 -2.58 15.36
N LYS A 49 -0.30 -3.06 16.54
CA LYS A 49 0.22 -2.20 17.61
C LYS A 49 1.50 -1.48 17.18
N ALA A 50 2.45 -2.21 16.61
CA ALA A 50 3.70 -1.62 16.08
C ALA A 50 3.42 -0.58 14.98
N ALA A 51 2.45 -0.85 14.09
CA ALA A 51 2.05 0.08 13.05
C ALA A 51 1.50 1.40 13.62
N ARG A 52 0.65 1.33 14.66
CA ARG A 52 0.12 2.52 15.36
C ARG A 52 1.25 3.33 16.03
N GLU A 53 2.19 2.66 16.69
CA GLU A 53 3.34 3.33 17.31
C GLU A 53 4.23 4.02 16.28
N ASN A 54 4.46 3.38 15.13
CA ASN A 54 5.23 3.96 14.03
C ASN A 54 4.52 5.17 13.40
N ALA A 55 3.21 5.10 13.19
CA ALA A 55 2.42 6.23 12.70
C ALA A 55 2.48 7.42 13.67
N LYS A 56 2.37 7.15 14.97
CA LYS A 56 2.50 8.17 16.02
C LYS A 56 3.89 8.82 16.00
N ARG A 57 4.96 8.03 15.88
CA ARG A 57 6.33 8.57 15.77
C ARG A 57 6.52 9.41 14.50
N ALA A 58 5.80 9.07 13.43
CA ALA A 58 5.83 9.82 12.18
C ALA A 58 4.88 11.05 12.19
N GLY A 59 4.04 11.21 13.23
CA GLY A 59 3.07 12.32 13.33
C GLY A 59 1.87 12.20 12.39
N VAL A 60 1.59 10.98 11.88
CA VAL A 60 0.51 10.72 10.89
C VAL A 60 -0.58 9.77 11.41
N ASP A 61 -0.59 9.50 12.71
CA ASP A 61 -1.54 8.58 13.34
C ASP A 61 -2.99 9.07 13.25
N HIS A 62 -3.22 10.37 13.17
CA HIS A 62 -4.52 10.98 12.96
C HIS A 62 -5.10 10.77 11.55
N LEU A 63 -4.25 10.41 10.57
CA LEU A 63 -4.64 10.18 9.17
C LEU A 63 -4.94 8.71 8.86
N ILE A 64 -4.56 7.77 9.76
CA ILE A 64 -4.59 6.34 9.46
C ILE A 64 -5.35 5.58 10.56
N HIS A 65 -6.38 4.85 10.16
CA HIS A 65 -7.09 3.95 11.06
C HIS A 65 -6.51 2.53 10.96
N PHE A 66 -5.83 2.06 12.02
CA PHE A 66 -5.30 0.70 12.09
C PHE A 66 -6.23 -0.23 12.87
N GLN A 67 -6.52 -1.41 12.31
CA GLN A 67 -7.35 -2.42 12.96
C GLN A 67 -6.83 -3.84 12.70
N GLN A 68 -6.88 -4.68 13.73
CA GLN A 68 -6.68 -6.11 13.55
C GLN A 68 -7.86 -6.70 12.79
N ARG A 69 -7.60 -7.22 11.58
CA ARG A 69 -8.64 -7.77 10.72
C ARG A 69 -8.04 -8.73 9.69
N ALA A 70 -8.67 -9.89 9.52
CA ALA A 70 -8.32 -10.79 8.42
C ALA A 70 -8.79 -10.22 7.07
N VAL A 71 -8.07 -10.54 5.99
CA VAL A 71 -8.40 -10.06 4.64
C VAL A 71 -9.80 -10.48 4.18
N LYS A 72 -10.26 -11.67 4.55
CA LYS A 72 -11.61 -12.17 4.23
C LYS A 72 -12.74 -11.28 4.77
N ASP A 73 -12.45 -10.50 5.83
CA ASP A 73 -13.42 -9.62 6.48
C ASP A 73 -13.33 -8.17 5.97
N LEU A 74 -12.49 -7.93 4.97
CA LEU A 74 -12.35 -6.60 4.37
C LEU A 74 -13.67 -6.15 3.75
N ARG A 75 -14.15 -4.98 4.17
CA ARG A 75 -15.37 -4.32 3.70
C ARG A 75 -15.15 -2.82 3.73
N HIS A 76 -15.68 -2.15 2.74
CA HIS A 76 -15.69 -0.67 2.73
C HIS A 76 -16.96 -0.17 2.03
N PRO A 77 -17.66 0.82 2.60
CA PRO A 77 -18.93 1.30 2.02
C PRO A 77 -18.74 2.24 0.82
N LYS A 78 -17.58 2.90 0.73
CA LYS A 78 -17.32 3.88 -0.34
C LYS A 78 -16.79 3.16 -1.60
N PRO A 79 -17.26 3.53 -2.80
CA PRO A 79 -16.66 3.09 -4.06
C PRO A 79 -15.34 3.82 -4.35
N TYR A 80 -14.61 3.33 -5.35
CA TYR A 80 -13.38 3.94 -5.88
C TYR A 80 -12.22 4.05 -4.88
N GLY A 81 -11.90 2.98 -4.20
CA GLY A 81 -10.73 2.90 -3.33
C GLY A 81 -9.56 2.15 -3.96
N PHE A 82 -8.52 2.02 -3.15
CA PHE A 82 -7.31 1.28 -3.51
C PHE A 82 -6.95 0.28 -2.41
N ILE A 83 -6.66 -0.97 -2.81
CA ILE A 83 -5.96 -1.94 -1.97
C ILE A 83 -4.49 -1.93 -2.38
N ILE A 84 -3.59 -1.79 -1.41
CA ILE A 84 -2.15 -1.93 -1.61
C ILE A 84 -1.69 -3.00 -0.62
N THR A 85 -1.17 -4.12 -1.13
CA THR A 85 -0.86 -5.27 -0.27
C THR A 85 0.40 -6.01 -0.71
N ASN A 86 1.08 -6.55 0.31
CA ASN A 86 2.25 -7.40 0.18
C ASN A 86 2.04 -8.65 1.05
N PRO A 87 1.20 -9.60 0.59
CA PRO A 87 0.88 -10.80 1.37
C PRO A 87 2.08 -11.75 1.45
N PRO A 88 2.04 -12.76 2.35
CA PRO A 88 3.04 -13.82 2.38
C PRO A 88 3.24 -14.50 1.03
N TYR A 89 4.48 -14.92 0.74
CA TYR A 89 4.84 -15.56 -0.54
C TYR A 89 4.99 -17.08 -0.43
N GLY A 90 4.91 -17.64 0.79
CA GLY A 90 5.14 -19.06 1.04
C GLY A 90 6.61 -19.45 1.10
N GLU A 91 7.48 -18.57 1.52
CA GLU A 91 8.88 -18.87 1.76
C GLU A 91 9.07 -19.79 2.96
N ARG A 92 8.16 -19.71 3.95
CA ARG A 92 8.11 -20.59 5.11
C ARG A 92 7.21 -21.78 4.83
N LEU A 93 7.58 -22.97 5.35
CA LEU A 93 6.82 -24.20 5.15
C LEU A 93 5.35 -24.08 5.62
N GLU A 94 5.13 -23.45 6.76
CA GLU A 94 3.80 -23.21 7.33
C GLU A 94 2.91 -22.27 6.47
N GLU A 95 3.53 -21.37 5.73
CA GLU A 95 2.82 -20.45 4.83
C GLU A 95 2.31 -21.15 3.57
N LYS A 96 3.04 -22.18 3.08
CA LYS A 96 2.71 -22.85 1.79
C LYS A 96 1.36 -23.55 1.82
N GLU A 97 0.97 -24.12 2.93
CA GLU A 97 -0.28 -24.88 3.06
C GLU A 97 -1.51 -23.99 2.96
N ASN A 98 -1.39 -22.73 3.35
CA ASN A 98 -2.50 -21.78 3.41
C ASN A 98 -2.51 -20.72 2.29
N LEU A 99 -1.49 -20.71 1.41
CA LEU A 99 -1.35 -19.68 0.37
C LEU A 99 -2.55 -19.62 -0.58
N THR A 100 -2.94 -20.75 -1.13
CA THR A 100 -4.07 -20.82 -2.06
C THR A 100 -5.34 -20.25 -1.44
N GLN A 101 -5.60 -20.59 -0.17
CA GLN A 101 -6.76 -20.06 0.54
C GLN A 101 -6.66 -18.54 0.76
N LEU A 102 -5.49 -18.05 1.19
CA LEU A 102 -5.25 -16.63 1.39
C LEU A 102 -5.50 -15.82 0.11
N TYR A 103 -4.96 -16.28 -1.03
CA TYR A 103 -5.14 -15.56 -2.30
C TYR A 103 -6.56 -15.63 -2.83
N ARG A 104 -7.32 -16.69 -2.56
CA ARG A 104 -8.76 -16.74 -2.80
C ARG A 104 -9.52 -15.72 -1.95
N GLU A 105 -9.22 -15.65 -0.67
CA GLU A 105 -9.82 -14.67 0.25
C GLU A 105 -9.50 -13.23 -0.16
N ILE A 106 -8.30 -12.96 -0.68
CA ILE A 106 -7.93 -11.66 -1.27
C ILE A 106 -8.83 -11.37 -2.48
N GLY A 107 -8.97 -12.31 -3.39
CA GLY A 107 -9.81 -12.18 -4.59
C GLY A 107 -11.28 -11.92 -4.25
N GLU A 108 -11.86 -12.75 -3.38
CA GLU A 108 -13.24 -12.60 -2.92
C GLU A 108 -13.48 -11.25 -2.21
N SER A 109 -12.51 -10.79 -1.44
CA SER A 109 -12.59 -9.51 -0.76
C SER A 109 -12.53 -8.34 -1.72
N TYR A 110 -11.67 -8.44 -2.72
CA TYR A 110 -11.56 -7.45 -3.78
C TYR A 110 -12.85 -7.35 -4.61
N GLU A 111 -13.46 -8.48 -4.97
CA GLU A 111 -14.71 -8.49 -5.74
C GLU A 111 -15.90 -7.85 -5.02
N ARG A 112 -15.89 -7.87 -3.68
CA ARG A 112 -16.94 -7.22 -2.87
C ARG A 112 -16.81 -5.69 -2.80
N LEU A 113 -15.68 -5.13 -3.21
CA LEU A 113 -15.41 -3.70 -3.15
C LEU A 113 -15.79 -3.02 -4.46
N ASP A 114 -16.78 -2.14 -4.41
CA ASP A 114 -17.32 -1.49 -5.60
C ASP A 114 -16.30 -0.55 -6.27
N LYS A 115 -15.90 -0.90 -7.49
CA LYS A 115 -15.02 -0.07 -8.34
C LYS A 115 -13.63 0.21 -7.76
N TRP A 116 -13.12 -0.65 -6.89
CA TRP A 116 -11.79 -0.53 -6.31
C TRP A 116 -10.71 -1.03 -7.27
N SER A 117 -9.50 -0.51 -7.12
CA SER A 117 -8.29 -1.05 -7.73
C SER A 117 -7.47 -1.79 -6.68
N MET A 118 -6.76 -2.84 -7.09
CA MET A 118 -5.85 -3.56 -6.20
C MET A 118 -4.44 -3.60 -6.79
N TYR A 119 -3.48 -3.31 -5.94
CA TYR A 119 -2.06 -3.36 -6.22
C TYR A 119 -1.41 -4.37 -5.28
N LEU A 120 -0.83 -5.41 -5.86
CA LEU A 120 -0.31 -6.55 -5.11
C LEU A 120 1.11 -6.87 -5.57
N ILE A 121 2.04 -7.00 -4.61
CA ILE A 121 3.39 -7.50 -4.87
C ILE A 121 3.56 -8.89 -4.27
N THR A 122 4.06 -9.85 -5.06
CA THR A 122 4.26 -11.24 -4.59
C THR A 122 5.25 -11.99 -5.48
N SER A 123 5.89 -13.02 -4.92
CA SER A 123 6.61 -14.05 -5.68
C SER A 123 5.76 -15.30 -5.96
N TYR A 124 4.52 -15.35 -5.48
CA TYR A 124 3.63 -16.49 -5.65
C TYR A 124 3.14 -16.58 -7.10
N GLU A 125 3.61 -17.57 -7.84
CA GLU A 125 3.36 -17.70 -9.29
C GLU A 125 1.88 -17.97 -9.65
N LYS A 126 1.10 -18.55 -8.72
CA LYS A 126 -0.32 -18.86 -8.93
C LYS A 126 -1.25 -17.73 -8.48
N ALA A 127 -0.72 -16.55 -8.13
CA ALA A 127 -1.50 -15.45 -7.56
C ALA A 127 -2.73 -15.09 -8.40
N GLU A 128 -2.60 -14.91 -9.72
CA GLU A 128 -3.72 -14.58 -10.59
C GLU A 128 -4.79 -15.69 -10.62
N ASN A 129 -4.37 -16.97 -10.63
CA ASN A 129 -5.27 -18.10 -10.63
C ASN A 129 -6.10 -18.19 -9.35
N ASP A 130 -5.42 -18.04 -8.20
CA ASP A 130 -6.07 -18.21 -6.90
C ASP A 130 -6.91 -16.97 -6.53
N ILE A 131 -6.53 -15.77 -6.99
CA ILE A 131 -7.36 -14.55 -6.93
C ILE A 131 -8.60 -14.68 -7.82
N GLY A 132 -8.57 -15.53 -8.85
CA GLY A 132 -9.67 -15.73 -9.79
C GLY A 132 -9.77 -14.66 -10.90
N ARG A 133 -8.79 -13.77 -11.00
CA ARG A 133 -8.76 -12.71 -12.01
C ARG A 133 -7.34 -12.51 -12.56
N LYS A 134 -7.22 -12.27 -13.87
CA LYS A 134 -5.98 -11.78 -14.47
C LYS A 134 -5.76 -10.31 -14.15
N ALA A 135 -4.52 -9.96 -13.86
CA ALA A 135 -4.12 -8.57 -13.69
C ALA A 135 -4.17 -7.81 -15.04
N ASP A 136 -4.60 -6.56 -14.98
CA ASP A 136 -4.60 -5.67 -16.17
C ASP A 136 -3.18 -5.33 -16.59
N LYS A 137 -2.26 -5.25 -15.60
CA LYS A 137 -0.82 -5.05 -15.81
C LYS A 137 -0.02 -5.82 -14.77
N ASN A 138 1.15 -6.29 -15.17
CA ASN A 138 2.14 -6.77 -14.23
C ASN A 138 3.54 -6.24 -14.57
N ARG A 139 4.38 -6.11 -13.56
CA ARG A 139 5.79 -5.78 -13.72
C ARG A 139 6.62 -6.74 -12.89
N LYS A 140 7.63 -7.31 -13.52
CA LYS A 140 8.63 -8.13 -12.84
C LYS A 140 9.59 -7.20 -12.08
N ILE A 141 9.77 -7.46 -10.80
CA ILE A 141 10.64 -6.69 -9.90
C ILE A 141 11.52 -7.69 -9.16
N TYR A 142 12.75 -7.31 -8.87
CA TYR A 142 13.64 -8.07 -8.01
C TYR A 142 13.78 -7.37 -6.66
N ASN A 143 13.48 -8.11 -5.59
CA ASN A 143 13.77 -7.69 -4.22
C ASN A 143 14.98 -8.50 -3.73
N GLY A 144 16.18 -7.93 -3.88
CA GLY A 144 17.43 -8.68 -3.75
C GLY A 144 17.49 -9.80 -4.80
N MET A 145 17.63 -11.04 -4.35
CA MET A 145 17.64 -12.23 -5.21
C MET A 145 16.25 -12.77 -5.51
N LEU A 146 15.23 -12.30 -4.82
CA LEU A 146 13.87 -12.79 -4.96
C LEU A 146 13.18 -12.12 -6.15
N LYS A 147 12.72 -12.93 -7.11
CA LYS A 147 11.89 -12.50 -8.22
C LYS A 147 10.46 -12.33 -7.73
N THR A 148 9.93 -11.13 -7.83
CA THR A 148 8.55 -10.77 -7.51
C THR A 148 7.83 -10.19 -8.71
N TYR A 149 6.51 -10.16 -8.64
CA TYR A 149 5.63 -9.52 -9.61
C TYR A 149 4.77 -8.47 -8.90
N TYR A 150 4.70 -7.30 -9.49
CA TYR A 150 3.78 -6.25 -9.11
C TYR A 150 2.57 -6.29 -10.02
N TYR A 151 1.49 -6.84 -9.51
CA TYR A 151 0.22 -6.97 -10.21
C TYR A 151 -0.66 -5.74 -9.96
N GLN A 152 -1.35 -5.29 -11.01
CA GLN A 152 -2.29 -4.19 -10.96
C GLN A 152 -3.64 -4.68 -11.50
N PHE A 153 -4.63 -4.73 -10.63
CA PHE A 153 -6.03 -5.01 -10.96
C PHE A 153 -6.78 -3.68 -10.91
N LEU A 154 -7.16 -3.16 -12.07
CA LEU A 154 -7.68 -1.81 -12.17
C LEU A 154 -9.21 -1.80 -12.09
N GLY A 155 -9.74 -0.98 -11.20
CA GLY A 155 -11.13 -0.56 -11.20
C GLY A 155 -11.38 0.57 -12.20
N PRO A 156 -12.64 0.89 -12.49
CA PRO A 156 -12.98 2.02 -13.36
C PRO A 156 -12.57 3.34 -12.70
N ARG A 157 -12.26 4.34 -13.51
CA ARG A 157 -11.99 5.68 -13.01
C ARG A 157 -13.29 6.28 -12.45
N PRO A 158 -13.23 7.04 -11.33
CA PRO A 158 -14.38 7.82 -10.89
C PRO A 158 -14.83 8.77 -12.00
N PRO A 159 -16.13 9.04 -12.12
CA PRO A 159 -16.62 10.02 -13.07
C PRO A 159 -15.96 11.37 -12.77
N CYS A 160 -15.50 12.04 -13.83
CA CYS A 160 -14.97 13.40 -13.71
C CYS A 160 -16.14 14.28 -13.24
N LEU A 161 -16.03 14.82 -12.03
CA LEU A 161 -16.91 15.91 -11.64
C LEU A 161 -16.45 17.11 -12.46
N LEU A 162 -17.09 17.31 -13.61
CA LEU A 162 -17.06 18.61 -14.27
C LEU A 162 -17.68 19.58 -13.25
N TYR A 163 -16.88 20.48 -12.71
CA TYR A 163 -17.38 21.65 -12.06
C TYR A 163 -18.15 22.43 -13.13
N THR A 164 -19.44 22.19 -13.24
CA THR A 164 -20.34 23.18 -13.83
C THR A 164 -20.38 24.32 -12.82
N SER A 165 -19.56 25.30 -13.05
CA SER A 165 -19.74 26.61 -12.47
C SER A 165 -21.05 27.17 -13.07
N ASP A 166 -22.16 26.82 -12.44
CA ASP A 166 -23.38 27.58 -12.65
C ASP A 166 -23.19 28.90 -11.93
N ALA A 167 -23.04 29.95 -12.76
CA ALA A 167 -23.01 31.35 -12.38
C ALA A 167 -24.36 31.80 -11.81
#